data_2c8da82089c8ce5f11d98fd28f20d800
#
_entry.id   2c8da82089c8ce5f11d98fd28f20d800
#
_cell.length_a   1.000
_cell.length_b   1.000
_cell.length_c   1.000
_cell.angle_alpha   90.00
_cell.angle_beta   90.00
_cell.angle_gamma   90.00
#
_symmetry.space_group_name_H-M   'P 1'
#
loop_
_entity.id
_entity.type
_entity.pdbx_description
1 polymer ?
#
loop_
_entity_poly.entity_id
_entity_poly.type
_entity_poly.pdbx_seq_one_letter_code
_entity_poly.pdbx_strand_id
1 'polypeptide(L)'
;MPKWLVSLTGIHLFPTVQVFLGCLALVPALARGGAAFGFLDCVALVITGGAVLIETVADEQLRRFVRDGRPGDIMAEGLWAYSRHPNYFGELSFWWGLFLFGFAAAPAYWWTVVGPLAMTAMFLLASIPMLDQRSLGRRPGYAEHMKHVNALIPWFPSWW
;
A
#
# COMPACT_ATOMS: atom_id res chain seq x y z
N MET A 1 -17.72 16.97 17.19
CA MET A 1 -18.50 16.13 16.26
C MET A 1 -19.01 14.89 16.99
N PRO A 2 -20.25 14.42 16.75
CA PRO A 2 -20.74 13.18 17.33
C PRO A 2 -19.86 11.99 16.90
N LYS A 3 -19.56 11.07 17.83
CA LYS A 3 -18.69 9.91 17.58
C LYS A 3 -19.17 9.02 16.40
N TRP A 4 -20.48 8.91 16.21
CA TRP A 4 -21.05 8.13 15.10
C TRP A 4 -20.78 8.75 13.73
N LEU A 5 -20.74 10.09 13.61
CA LEU A 5 -20.38 10.77 12.35
C LEU A 5 -18.91 10.51 11.98
N VAL A 6 -17.99 10.58 12.96
CA VAL A 6 -16.57 10.28 12.75
C VAL A 6 -16.40 8.81 12.34
N SER A 7 -17.13 7.89 12.98
CA SER A 7 -17.12 6.49 12.61
C SER A 7 -17.67 6.26 11.20
N LEU A 8 -18.83 6.85 10.87
CA LEU A 8 -19.45 6.70 9.55
C LEU A 8 -18.56 7.24 8.43
N THR A 9 -18.03 8.44 8.58
CA THR A 9 -17.24 9.10 7.52
C THR A 9 -15.83 8.54 7.44
N GLY A 10 -15.12 8.38 8.56
CA GLY A 10 -13.70 8.01 8.59
C GLY A 10 -13.45 6.50 8.49
N ILE A 11 -14.33 5.67 9.09
CA ILE A 11 -14.08 4.21 9.16
C ILE A 11 -14.83 3.46 8.05
N HIS A 12 -16.03 3.92 7.69
CA HIS A 12 -16.85 3.20 6.72
C HIS A 12 -16.84 3.86 5.34
N LEU A 13 -17.24 5.12 5.23
CA LEU A 13 -17.42 5.78 3.94
C LEU A 13 -16.11 6.03 3.21
N PHE A 14 -15.11 6.55 3.91
CA PHE A 14 -13.83 6.91 3.29
C PHE A 14 -13.11 5.68 2.68
N PRO A 15 -12.91 4.55 3.39
CA PRO A 15 -12.31 3.35 2.79
C PRO A 15 -13.14 2.76 1.65
N THR A 16 -14.48 2.81 1.76
CA THR A 16 -15.37 2.33 0.70
C THR A 16 -15.18 3.14 -0.59
N VAL A 17 -15.11 4.47 -0.50
CA VAL A 17 -14.86 5.34 -1.65
C VAL A 17 -13.48 5.05 -2.25
N GLN A 18 -12.45 4.84 -1.43
CA GLN A 18 -11.10 4.52 -1.88
C GLN A 18 -11.06 3.20 -2.67
N VAL A 19 -11.65 2.13 -2.13
CA VAL A 19 -11.75 0.85 -2.83
C VAL A 19 -12.55 0.99 -4.13
N PHE A 20 -13.67 1.71 -4.11
CA PHE A 20 -14.47 1.97 -5.31
C PHE A 20 -13.65 2.66 -6.40
N LEU A 21 -12.89 3.70 -6.05
CA LEU A 21 -12.01 4.39 -7.01
C LEU A 21 -10.94 3.46 -7.57
N GLY A 22 -10.33 2.63 -6.73
CA GLY A 22 -9.35 1.63 -7.16
C GLY A 22 -9.95 0.60 -8.13
N CYS A 23 -11.18 0.16 -7.87
CA CYS A 23 -11.88 -0.81 -8.71
C CYS A 23 -12.35 -0.25 -10.06
N LEU A 24 -12.31 1.08 -10.29
CA LEU A 24 -12.65 1.65 -11.60
C LEU A 24 -11.78 1.08 -12.73
N ALA A 25 -10.55 0.69 -12.45
CA ALA A 25 -9.66 0.04 -13.40
C ALA A 25 -10.16 -1.33 -13.89
N LEU A 26 -11.04 -2.00 -13.14
CA LEU A 26 -11.66 -3.27 -13.57
C LEU A 26 -12.66 -3.08 -14.70
N VAL A 27 -13.29 -1.92 -14.82
CA VAL A 27 -14.31 -1.64 -15.84
C VAL A 27 -13.77 -1.88 -17.24
N PRO A 28 -12.65 -1.26 -17.68
CA PRO A 28 -12.10 -1.53 -19.02
C PRO A 28 -11.58 -2.97 -19.16
N ALA A 29 -10.98 -3.54 -18.12
CA ALA A 29 -10.44 -4.90 -18.16
C ALA A 29 -11.53 -5.95 -18.37
N LEU A 30 -12.71 -5.77 -17.75
CA LEU A 30 -13.84 -6.71 -17.86
C LEU A 30 -14.75 -6.43 -19.05
N ALA A 31 -14.97 -5.16 -19.42
CA ALA A 31 -15.90 -4.77 -20.46
C ALA A 31 -15.37 -4.98 -21.88
N ARG A 32 -14.06 -5.09 -22.06
CA ARG A 32 -13.40 -5.23 -23.36
C ARG A 32 -12.63 -6.55 -23.52
N GLY A 33 -13.20 -7.65 -23.09
CA GLY A 33 -12.63 -9.00 -23.10
C GLY A 33 -12.23 -9.61 -24.46
N GLY A 34 -11.88 -8.79 -25.45
CA GLY A 34 -11.40 -9.24 -26.76
C GLY A 34 -9.99 -8.77 -27.11
N ALA A 35 -9.34 -7.98 -26.25
CA ALA A 35 -7.95 -7.59 -26.47
C ALA A 35 -7.01 -8.79 -26.23
N ALA A 36 -6.07 -9.03 -27.15
CA ALA A 36 -5.08 -10.07 -26.98
C ALA A 36 -4.15 -9.69 -25.80
N PHE A 37 -3.81 -10.68 -24.98
CA PHE A 37 -2.87 -10.53 -23.89
C PHE A 37 -1.50 -10.05 -24.41
N GLY A 38 -1.01 -8.92 -23.92
CA GLY A 38 0.18 -8.25 -24.42
C GLY A 38 1.26 -8.00 -23.38
N PHE A 39 2.29 -7.26 -23.76
CA PHE A 39 3.43 -6.95 -22.88
C PHE A 39 3.01 -6.21 -21.60
N LEU A 40 2.09 -5.24 -21.71
CA LEU A 40 1.62 -4.50 -20.52
C LEU A 40 0.85 -5.40 -19.55
N ASP A 41 0.14 -6.41 -20.03
CA ASP A 41 -0.54 -7.38 -19.17
C ASP A 41 0.49 -8.23 -18.40
N CYS A 42 1.59 -8.62 -19.06
CA CYS A 42 2.69 -9.32 -18.38
C CYS A 42 3.31 -8.45 -17.27
N VAL A 43 3.55 -7.16 -17.56
CA VAL A 43 4.08 -6.21 -16.56
C VAL A 43 3.08 -6.05 -15.41
N ALA A 44 1.80 -5.84 -15.71
CA ALA A 44 0.74 -5.72 -14.72
C ALA A 44 0.66 -6.98 -13.84
N LEU A 45 0.75 -8.17 -14.45
CA LEU A 45 0.73 -9.45 -13.73
C LEU A 45 1.92 -9.59 -12.76
N VAL A 46 3.13 -9.25 -13.21
CA VAL A 46 4.34 -9.30 -12.36
C VAL A 46 4.23 -8.30 -11.21
N ILE A 47 3.79 -7.07 -11.47
CA ILE A 47 3.61 -6.05 -10.44
C ILE A 47 2.53 -6.50 -9.44
N THR A 48 1.37 -6.93 -9.90
CA THR A 48 0.25 -7.32 -9.01
C THR A 48 0.58 -8.58 -8.22
N GLY A 49 1.18 -9.59 -8.86
CA GLY A 49 1.60 -10.81 -8.18
C GLY A 49 2.71 -10.55 -7.16
N GLY A 50 3.72 -9.75 -7.53
CA GLY A 50 4.78 -9.31 -6.62
C GLY A 50 4.24 -8.50 -5.45
N ALA A 51 3.27 -7.62 -5.69
CA ALA A 51 2.58 -6.82 -4.68
C ALA A 51 1.93 -7.68 -3.60
N VAL A 52 1.12 -8.67 -4.03
CA VAL A 52 0.46 -9.62 -3.11
C VAL A 52 1.49 -10.41 -2.28
N LEU A 53 2.58 -10.84 -2.91
CA LEU A 53 3.65 -11.54 -2.19
C LEU A 53 4.33 -10.65 -1.15
N ILE A 54 4.69 -9.41 -1.52
CA ILE A 54 5.33 -8.46 -0.60
C ILE A 54 4.41 -8.17 0.58
N GLU A 55 3.14 -7.85 0.34
CA GLU A 55 2.15 -7.57 1.38
C GLU A 55 1.98 -8.76 2.32
N THR A 56 1.76 -9.97 1.75
CA THR A 56 1.58 -11.20 2.53
C THR A 56 2.79 -11.51 3.40
N VAL A 57 4.00 -11.40 2.85
CA VAL A 57 5.24 -11.66 3.59
C VAL A 57 5.45 -10.59 4.66
N ALA A 58 5.23 -9.31 4.35
CA ALA A 58 5.38 -8.22 5.30
C ALA A 58 4.42 -8.36 6.49
N ASP A 59 3.16 -8.69 6.22
CA ASP A 59 2.15 -8.87 7.27
C ASP A 59 2.42 -10.12 8.12
N GLU A 60 2.90 -11.21 7.51
CA GLU A 60 3.30 -12.40 8.27
C GLU A 60 4.51 -12.11 9.18
N GLN A 61 5.50 -11.37 8.69
CA GLN A 61 6.65 -10.93 9.49
C GLN A 61 6.18 -10.06 10.66
N LEU A 62 5.30 -9.07 10.39
CA LEU A 62 4.75 -8.21 11.45
C LEU A 62 3.94 -8.99 12.47
N ARG A 63 3.12 -9.95 12.03
CA ARG A 63 2.31 -10.80 12.91
C ARG A 63 3.19 -11.64 13.86
N ARG A 64 4.27 -12.24 13.35
CA ARG A 64 5.24 -12.97 14.17
C ARG A 64 5.92 -12.04 15.17
N PHE A 65 6.39 -10.89 14.71
CA PHE A 65 7.01 -9.89 15.58
C PHE A 65 6.07 -9.42 16.70
N VAL A 66 4.79 -9.14 16.41
CA VAL A 66 3.81 -8.73 17.43
C VAL A 66 3.51 -9.85 18.42
N ARG A 67 3.52 -11.11 17.98
CA ARG A 67 3.30 -12.27 18.85
C ARG A 67 4.47 -12.52 19.80
N ASP A 68 5.70 -12.41 19.29
CA ASP A 68 6.92 -12.86 19.97
C ASP A 68 7.75 -11.70 20.54
N GLY A 69 7.46 -10.45 20.12
CA GLY A 69 8.18 -9.22 20.51
C GLY A 69 7.76 -8.66 21.87
N ARG A 70 8.53 -7.69 22.36
CA ARG A 70 8.29 -6.97 23.63
C ARG A 70 7.68 -5.59 23.37
N PRO A 71 6.89 -5.05 24.31
CA PRO A 71 6.44 -3.67 24.20
C PRO A 71 7.62 -2.69 24.06
N GLY A 72 7.57 -1.86 23.03
CA GLY A 72 8.64 -0.90 22.73
C GLY A 72 9.64 -1.35 21.66
N ASP A 73 9.66 -2.62 21.27
CA ASP A 73 10.52 -3.09 20.20
C ASP A 73 10.14 -2.47 18.85
N ILE A 74 11.14 -2.30 17.98
CA ILE A 74 10.99 -1.78 16.62
C ILE A 74 11.13 -2.95 15.66
N MET A 75 10.13 -3.13 14.78
CA MET A 75 10.24 -4.10 13.68
C MET A 75 11.23 -3.58 12.63
N ALA A 76 12.38 -4.25 12.52
CA ALA A 76 13.49 -3.88 11.63
C ALA A 76 14.13 -5.11 10.96
N GLU A 77 13.36 -6.20 10.79
CA GLU A 77 13.83 -7.46 10.20
C GLU A 77 13.10 -7.75 8.89
N GLY A 78 13.73 -8.55 8.02
CA GLY A 78 13.14 -8.96 6.76
C GLY A 78 12.83 -7.76 5.86
N LEU A 79 11.62 -7.65 5.33
CA LEU A 79 11.18 -6.53 4.49
C LEU A 79 11.15 -5.19 5.26
N TRP A 80 10.92 -5.25 6.57
CA TRP A 80 10.87 -4.09 7.45
C TRP A 80 12.26 -3.46 7.73
N ALA A 81 13.33 -4.14 7.36
CA ALA A 81 14.67 -3.55 7.34
C ALA A 81 14.85 -2.54 6.21
N TYR A 82 14.10 -2.67 5.13
CA TYR A 82 14.22 -1.83 3.91
C TYR A 82 13.13 -0.78 3.77
N SER A 83 12.00 -0.95 4.44
CA SER A 83 10.88 0.00 4.48
C SER A 83 10.20 -0.06 5.83
N ARG A 84 9.72 1.10 6.34
CA ARG A 84 8.92 1.15 7.57
C ARG A 84 7.49 0.65 7.38
N HIS A 85 7.02 0.61 6.12
CA HIS A 85 5.67 0.18 5.74
C HIS A 85 5.70 -0.67 4.46
N PRO A 86 6.40 -1.83 4.45
CA PRO A 86 6.55 -2.65 3.24
C PRO A 86 5.22 -3.28 2.79
N ASN A 87 4.28 -3.53 3.70
CA ASN A 87 2.92 -3.96 3.38
C ASN A 87 2.15 -2.88 2.61
N TYR A 88 2.29 -1.59 2.97
CA TYR A 88 1.68 -0.50 2.21
C TYR A 88 2.31 -0.33 0.83
N PHE A 89 3.59 -0.60 0.69
CA PHE A 89 4.23 -0.65 -0.64
C PHE A 89 3.62 -1.78 -1.48
N GLY A 90 3.38 -2.95 -0.90
CA GLY A 90 2.67 -4.04 -1.55
C GLY A 90 1.27 -3.61 -1.99
N GLU A 91 0.46 -3.10 -1.07
CA GLU A 91 -0.91 -2.66 -1.37
C GLU A 91 -0.95 -1.58 -2.46
N LEU A 92 -0.11 -0.56 -2.40
CA LEU A 92 -0.04 0.46 -3.46
C LEU A 92 0.37 -0.13 -4.80
N SER A 93 1.36 -1.02 -4.81
CA SER A 93 1.80 -1.70 -6.04
C SER A 93 0.68 -2.54 -6.65
N PHE A 94 -0.16 -3.18 -5.83
CA PHE A 94 -1.35 -3.90 -6.29
C PHE A 94 -2.32 -2.97 -7.03
N TRP A 95 -2.68 -1.80 -6.46
CA TRP A 95 -3.59 -0.86 -7.10
C TRP A 95 -3.03 -0.27 -8.40
N TRP A 96 -1.72 0.01 -8.45
CA TRP A 96 -1.05 0.42 -9.69
C TRP A 96 -1.02 -0.69 -10.74
N GLY A 97 -0.78 -1.95 -10.33
CA GLY A 97 -0.83 -3.10 -11.21
C GLY A 97 -2.23 -3.32 -11.80
N LEU A 98 -3.26 -3.16 -10.97
CA LEU A 98 -4.66 -3.26 -11.41
C LEU A 98 -5.01 -2.18 -12.44
N PHE A 99 -4.54 -0.94 -12.21
CA PHE A 99 -4.68 0.13 -13.20
C PHE A 99 -4.01 -0.22 -14.53
N LEU A 100 -2.81 -0.79 -14.50
CA LEU A 100 -2.09 -1.19 -15.72
C LEU A 100 -2.87 -2.23 -16.52
N PHE A 101 -3.54 -3.20 -15.90
CA PHE A 101 -4.44 -4.13 -16.59
C PHE A 101 -5.60 -3.40 -17.29
N GLY A 102 -6.26 -2.48 -16.59
CA GLY A 102 -7.33 -1.68 -17.19
C GLY A 102 -6.84 -0.82 -18.34
N PHE A 103 -5.68 -0.20 -18.19
CA PHE A 103 -5.05 0.61 -19.25
C PHE A 103 -4.61 -0.22 -20.45
N ALA A 104 -4.06 -1.41 -20.24
CA ALA A 104 -3.70 -2.35 -21.31
C ALA A 104 -4.92 -2.77 -22.11
N ALA A 105 -6.03 -3.07 -21.44
CA ALA A 105 -7.27 -3.47 -22.09
C ALA A 105 -7.93 -2.34 -22.91
N ALA A 106 -7.91 -1.11 -22.41
CA ALA A 106 -8.50 0.05 -23.07
C ALA A 106 -7.82 1.37 -22.63
N PRO A 107 -6.81 1.86 -23.35
CA PRO A 107 -6.08 3.09 -23.01
C PRO A 107 -6.95 4.36 -22.92
N ALA A 108 -8.11 4.38 -23.60
CA ALA A 108 -9.08 5.47 -23.49
C ALA A 108 -9.61 5.69 -22.05
N TYR A 109 -9.47 4.68 -21.17
CA TYR A 109 -9.86 4.74 -19.75
C TYR A 109 -8.70 5.15 -18.83
N TRP A 110 -7.69 5.87 -19.38
CA TRP A 110 -6.53 6.36 -18.60
C TRP A 110 -6.94 7.13 -17.35
N TRP A 111 -8.09 7.79 -17.33
CA TRP A 111 -8.62 8.55 -16.20
C TRP A 111 -8.87 7.68 -14.95
N THR A 112 -8.96 6.35 -15.09
CA THR A 112 -9.07 5.43 -13.92
C THR A 112 -7.82 5.43 -13.04
N VAL A 113 -6.73 6.10 -13.48
CA VAL A 113 -5.55 6.42 -12.66
C VAL A 113 -5.90 7.15 -11.36
N VAL A 114 -7.08 7.80 -11.31
CA VAL A 114 -7.58 8.45 -10.08
C VAL A 114 -7.61 7.48 -8.90
N GLY A 115 -7.87 6.20 -9.11
CA GLY A 115 -7.89 5.18 -8.06
C GLY A 115 -6.54 5.00 -7.38
N PRO A 116 -5.49 4.53 -8.06
CA PRO A 116 -4.16 4.39 -7.45
C PRO A 116 -3.56 5.71 -6.97
N LEU A 117 -3.87 6.85 -7.60
CA LEU A 117 -3.45 8.16 -7.11
C LEU A 117 -4.12 8.51 -5.78
N ALA A 118 -5.43 8.28 -5.64
CA ALA A 118 -6.14 8.51 -4.38
C ALA A 118 -5.61 7.61 -3.26
N MET A 119 -5.33 6.34 -3.55
CA MET A 119 -4.68 5.41 -2.60
C MET A 119 -3.29 5.90 -2.19
N THR A 120 -2.47 6.28 -3.17
CA THR A 120 -1.12 6.82 -2.90
C THR A 120 -1.18 8.06 -2.02
N ALA A 121 -2.08 9.01 -2.33
CA ALA A 121 -2.27 10.21 -1.52
C ALA A 121 -2.71 9.87 -0.09
N MET A 122 -3.66 8.95 0.09
CA MET A 122 -4.11 8.52 1.41
C MET A 122 -2.96 7.95 2.24
N PHE A 123 -2.15 7.04 1.68
CA PHE A 123 -1.05 6.43 2.42
C PHE A 123 0.03 7.45 2.78
N LEU A 124 0.45 8.28 1.82
CA LEU A 124 1.53 9.25 2.04
C LEU A 124 1.12 10.42 2.94
N LEU A 125 -0.12 10.89 2.85
CA LEU A 125 -0.55 12.10 3.55
C LEU A 125 -1.27 11.82 4.88
N ALA A 126 -1.80 10.61 5.07
CA ALA A 126 -2.57 10.28 6.26
C ALA A 126 -2.03 9.03 6.98
N SER A 127 -2.04 7.86 6.35
CA SER A 127 -1.79 6.59 7.05
C SER A 127 -0.37 6.49 7.58
N ILE A 128 0.65 6.73 6.75
CA ILE A 128 2.06 6.66 7.15
C ILE A 128 2.38 7.70 8.23
N PRO A 129 2.07 9.00 8.08
CA PRO A 129 2.34 9.99 9.13
C PRO A 129 1.66 9.65 10.46
N MET A 130 0.43 9.17 10.43
CA MET A 130 -0.31 8.80 11.64
C MET A 130 0.35 7.61 12.36
N LEU A 131 0.77 6.58 11.63
CA LEU A 131 1.43 5.40 12.20
C LEU A 131 2.84 5.72 12.71
N ASP A 132 3.59 6.54 11.98
CA ASP A 132 4.91 6.99 12.41
C ASP A 132 4.80 7.83 13.70
N GLN A 133 3.87 8.76 13.80
CA GLN A 133 3.63 9.52 15.03
C GLN A 133 3.23 8.62 16.20
N ARG A 134 2.36 7.63 15.96
CA ARG A 134 1.99 6.65 16.99
C ARG A 134 3.19 5.82 17.45
N SER A 135 4.08 5.47 16.54
CA SER A 135 5.30 4.72 16.84
C SER A 135 6.31 5.55 17.61
N LEU A 136 6.49 6.83 17.26
CA LEU A 136 7.32 7.79 18.01
C LEU A 136 6.88 7.91 19.47
N GLY A 137 5.59 7.91 19.75
CA GLY A 137 5.06 7.99 21.11
C GLY A 137 5.15 6.68 21.91
N ARG A 138 5.48 5.56 21.29
CA ARG A 138 5.43 4.23 21.93
C ARG A 138 6.75 3.45 21.91
N ARG A 139 7.68 3.82 21.04
CA ARG A 139 8.91 3.04 20.79
C ARG A 139 10.13 3.93 20.95
N PRO A 140 10.91 3.78 22.05
CA PRO A 140 12.19 4.45 22.18
C PRO A 140 13.10 4.10 21.00
N GLY A 141 13.77 5.11 20.42
CA GLY A 141 14.66 4.91 19.26
C GLY A 141 13.98 4.93 17.90
N TYR A 142 12.64 5.00 17.81
CA TYR A 142 11.95 5.04 16.51
C TYR A 142 12.32 6.26 15.66
N ALA A 143 12.60 7.40 16.31
CA ALA A 143 13.07 8.61 15.63
C ALA A 143 14.41 8.37 14.90
N GLU A 144 15.32 7.58 15.48
CA GLU A 144 16.58 7.21 14.84
C GLU A 144 16.34 6.24 13.69
N HIS A 145 15.51 5.23 13.90
CA HIS A 145 15.10 4.30 12.85
C HIS A 145 14.52 5.02 11.61
N MET A 146 13.72 6.08 11.81
CA MET A 146 13.16 6.89 10.72
C MET A 146 14.20 7.61 9.86
N LYS A 147 15.38 7.91 10.41
CA LYS A 147 16.47 8.57 9.64
C LYS A 147 17.14 7.61 8.64
N HIS A 148 17.15 6.33 8.96
CA HIS A 148 17.90 5.32 8.23
C HIS A 148 17.03 4.47 7.30
N VAL A 149 15.75 4.29 7.61
CA VAL A 149 14.84 3.42 6.85
C VAL A 149 13.73 4.25 6.17
N ASN A 150 13.58 4.07 4.87
CA ASN A 150 12.56 4.76 4.08
C ASN A 150 11.13 4.47 4.59
N ALA A 151 10.25 5.43 4.40
CA ALA A 151 8.87 5.30 4.83
C ALA A 151 8.10 4.22 4.07
N LEU A 152 8.18 4.22 2.73
CA LEU A 152 7.34 3.40 1.86
C LEU A 152 8.15 2.53 0.90
N ILE A 153 8.94 3.15 0.02
CA ILE A 153 9.68 2.42 -1.02
C ILE A 153 10.83 1.65 -0.38
N PRO A 154 10.89 0.32 -0.53
CA PRO A 154 12.00 -0.48 0.00
C PRO A 154 13.33 -0.04 -0.63
N TRP A 155 14.27 0.35 0.23
CA TRP A 155 15.61 0.75 -0.18
C TRP A 155 16.62 0.38 0.88
N PHE A 156 17.90 0.28 0.48
CA PHE A 156 18.97 -0.01 1.43
C PHE A 156 19.03 1.05 2.54
N PRO A 157 19.09 0.63 3.82
CA PRO A 157 19.20 1.56 4.93
C PRO A 157 20.49 2.38 4.86
N SER A 158 20.46 3.63 5.33
CA SER A 158 21.59 4.56 5.24
C SER A 158 22.68 4.37 6.32
N TRP A 159 22.67 3.27 7.05
CA TRP A 159 23.76 2.91 7.96
C TRP A 159 24.84 2.01 7.34
N TRP A 160 24.79 1.82 6.04
CA TRP A 160 25.83 1.14 5.26
C TRP A 160 26.76 2.14 4.59
#